data_a7d765a74e32dc011f52757ac445012f
#
_entry.id   a7d765a74e32dc011f52757ac445012f
#
_cell.length_a   1.000
_cell.length_b   1.000
_cell.length_c   1.000
_cell.angle_alpha   90.00
_cell.angle_beta   90.00
_cell.angle_gamma   90.00
#
_symmetry.space_group_name_H-M   'P 1'
#
loop_
_entity.id
_entity.type
_entity.pdbx_description
1 polymer ?
#
loop_
_entity_poly.entity_id
_entity_poly.type
_entity_poly.pdbx_seq_one_letter_code
_entity_poly.pdbx_strand_id
1 'polypeptide(L)'
;KLIIDVIENSDESGIISIDNFFINSKIDLKEIKNKLDYTNSRKESYIHKMFNQLFYGPELYQEIFNEKSSFSEKPLIDKDDIVLDENLMSKLKNRFGKKISTVTGRGNFAFSYSMKDFLENFDIEHSVFLEDRSLDLAKPNPDSLIESISGINSKCVLYVGDSMEDLKMVEKCRDKGLDVSFCGIYGSSDEPELKYELFRKNNASLVLP
;
A
#
# COMPACT_ATOMS: atom_id res chain seq x y z
N LYS A 1 -11.80 2.24 25.21
CA LYS A 1 -12.66 1.07 24.96
C LYS A 1 -12.83 0.87 23.44
N LEU A 2 -13.40 1.82 22.70
CA LEU A 2 -13.66 1.67 21.25
C LEU A 2 -12.41 1.26 20.44
N ILE A 3 -11.24 1.85 20.71
CA ILE A 3 -9.99 1.49 20.03
C ILE A 3 -9.63 0.02 20.27
N ILE A 4 -9.80 -0.45 21.50
CA ILE A 4 -9.55 -1.86 21.85
C ILE A 4 -10.54 -2.75 21.12
N ASP A 5 -11.83 -2.39 21.11
CA ASP A 5 -12.87 -3.15 20.42
C ASP A 5 -12.60 -3.22 18.90
N VAL A 6 -12.04 -2.15 18.28
CA VAL A 6 -11.62 -2.14 16.88
C VAL A 6 -10.43 -3.10 16.66
N ILE A 7 -9.40 -3.02 17.51
CA ILE A 7 -8.20 -3.88 17.40
C ILE A 7 -8.59 -5.36 17.54
N GLU A 8 -9.43 -5.70 18.52
CA GLU A 8 -9.89 -7.08 18.76
C GLU A 8 -10.77 -7.64 17.64
N ASN A 9 -11.38 -6.79 16.82
CA ASN A 9 -12.22 -7.19 15.68
C ASN A 9 -11.57 -6.92 14.31
N SER A 10 -10.34 -6.44 14.27
CA SER A 10 -9.57 -6.35 13.04
C SER A 10 -8.91 -7.69 12.71
N ASP A 11 -8.79 -7.98 11.43
CA ASP A 11 -8.17 -9.19 10.91
C ASP A 11 -7.26 -8.89 9.71
N GLU A 12 -6.71 -9.92 9.08
CA GLU A 12 -5.82 -9.83 7.90
C GLU A 12 -6.48 -9.15 6.67
N SER A 13 -7.78 -8.88 6.70
CA SER A 13 -8.44 -8.08 5.66
C SER A 13 -8.21 -6.56 5.81
N GLY A 14 -7.51 -6.15 6.87
CA GLY A 14 -7.07 -4.78 7.10
C GLY A 14 -8.24 -3.81 7.26
N ILE A 15 -8.23 -2.71 6.50
CA ILE A 15 -9.25 -1.66 6.61
C ILE A 15 -10.67 -2.18 6.35
N ILE A 16 -10.82 -3.26 5.60
CA ILE A 16 -12.12 -3.86 5.32
C ILE A 16 -12.75 -4.43 6.60
N SER A 17 -11.97 -5.06 7.48
CA SER A 17 -12.45 -5.54 8.77
C SER A 17 -12.86 -4.38 9.68
N ILE A 18 -12.13 -3.28 9.64
CA ILE A 18 -12.43 -2.07 10.40
C ILE A 18 -13.75 -1.44 9.92
N ASP A 19 -13.94 -1.29 8.61
CA ASP A 19 -15.19 -0.79 8.04
C ASP A 19 -16.38 -1.69 8.39
N ASN A 20 -16.21 -3.02 8.30
CA ASN A 20 -17.25 -3.98 8.68
C ASN A 20 -17.58 -3.89 10.18
N PHE A 21 -16.58 -3.75 11.05
CA PHE A 21 -16.81 -3.53 12.48
C PHE A 21 -17.68 -2.31 12.74
N PHE A 22 -17.38 -1.17 12.11
CA PHE A 22 -18.16 0.06 12.29
C PHE A 22 -19.58 -0.05 11.74
N ILE A 23 -19.76 -0.67 10.56
CA ILE A 23 -21.09 -0.92 9.98
C ILE A 23 -21.94 -1.78 10.93
N ASN A 24 -21.38 -2.87 11.44
CA ASN A 24 -22.07 -3.81 12.32
C ASN A 24 -22.37 -3.22 13.70
N SER A 25 -21.49 -2.36 14.20
CA SER A 25 -21.62 -1.72 15.52
C SER A 25 -22.56 -0.52 15.52
N LYS A 26 -23.06 -0.09 14.36
CA LYS A 26 -23.90 1.11 14.17
C LYS A 26 -23.28 2.39 14.76
N ILE A 27 -21.96 2.46 14.75
CA ILE A 27 -21.20 3.62 15.22
C ILE A 27 -21.11 4.63 14.08
N ASP A 28 -21.33 5.92 14.39
CA ASP A 28 -21.19 6.97 13.39
C ASP A 28 -19.70 7.21 13.06
N LEU A 29 -19.29 6.68 11.92
CA LEU A 29 -17.94 6.87 11.37
C LEU A 29 -17.55 8.34 11.23
N LYS A 30 -18.51 9.22 10.96
CA LYS A 30 -18.25 10.64 10.80
C LYS A 30 -17.76 11.29 12.10
N GLU A 31 -18.37 10.90 13.23
CA GLU A 31 -17.94 11.39 14.55
C GLU A 31 -16.51 10.94 14.87
N ILE A 32 -16.17 9.69 14.55
CA ILE A 32 -14.82 9.14 14.77
C ILE A 32 -13.80 9.82 13.87
N LYS A 33 -14.10 9.96 12.58
CA LYS A 33 -13.24 10.68 11.63
C LYS A 33 -12.96 12.10 12.08
N ASN A 34 -13.97 12.80 12.57
CA ASN A 34 -13.81 14.14 13.12
C ASN A 34 -12.93 14.17 14.39
N LYS A 35 -13.08 13.18 15.29
CA LYS A 35 -12.27 13.09 16.52
C LYS A 35 -10.81 12.73 16.24
N LEU A 36 -10.57 11.96 15.19
CA LEU A 36 -9.21 11.56 14.76
C LEU A 36 -8.59 12.56 13.78
N ASP A 37 -9.25 13.70 13.56
CA ASP A 37 -8.83 14.68 12.56
C ASP A 37 -8.59 14.05 11.18
N TYR A 38 -9.48 13.11 10.82
CA TYR A 38 -9.40 12.36 9.59
C TYR A 38 -10.01 13.19 8.46
N THR A 39 -9.18 14.04 7.85
CA THR A 39 -9.59 14.89 6.73
C THR A 39 -9.53 14.14 5.41
N ASN A 40 -10.07 14.73 4.33
CA ASN A 40 -9.93 14.21 2.97
C ASN A 40 -8.50 14.39 2.41
N SER A 41 -7.61 15.03 3.18
CA SER A 41 -6.22 15.24 2.83
C SER A 41 -5.31 14.62 3.87
N ARG A 42 -4.44 13.70 3.45
CA ARG A 42 -3.41 13.12 4.33
C ARG A 42 -2.49 14.18 4.92
N LYS A 43 -2.21 15.27 4.17
CA LYS A 43 -1.36 16.36 4.62
C LYS A 43 -1.95 17.17 5.77
N GLU A 44 -3.29 17.18 5.91
CA GLU A 44 -4.00 17.91 6.95
C GLU A 44 -4.31 17.04 8.18
N SER A 45 -4.19 15.72 8.07
CA SER A 45 -4.42 14.80 9.19
C SER A 45 -3.30 14.90 10.23
N TYR A 46 -3.66 15.18 11.48
CA TYR A 46 -2.71 15.24 12.59
C TYR A 46 -2.01 13.89 12.82
N ILE A 47 -2.76 12.78 12.75
CA ILE A 47 -2.22 11.42 12.92
C ILE A 47 -1.22 11.11 11.81
N HIS A 48 -1.58 11.44 10.56
CA HIS A 48 -0.68 11.23 9.43
C HIS A 48 0.59 12.09 9.55
N LYS A 49 0.45 13.32 10.01
CA LYS A 49 1.60 14.20 10.29
C LYS A 49 2.51 13.63 11.37
N MET A 50 1.96 13.08 12.46
CA MET A 50 2.74 12.41 13.51
C MET A 50 3.45 11.17 12.95
N PHE A 51 2.73 10.33 12.18
CA PHE A 51 3.31 9.16 11.53
C PHE A 51 4.48 9.55 10.64
N ASN A 52 4.31 10.54 9.78
CA ASN A 52 5.36 10.99 8.86
C ASN A 52 6.61 11.49 9.59
N GLN A 53 6.46 12.19 10.71
CA GLN A 53 7.59 12.63 11.51
C GLN A 53 8.41 11.46 12.07
N LEU A 54 7.74 10.39 12.51
CA LEU A 54 8.41 9.18 13.01
C LEU A 54 8.97 8.32 11.86
N PHE A 55 8.22 8.23 10.76
CA PHE A 55 8.60 7.41 9.61
C PHE A 55 9.84 7.97 8.91
N TYR A 56 9.84 9.26 8.60
CA TYR A 56 10.96 9.90 7.91
C TYR A 56 12.07 10.35 8.88
N GLY A 57 11.78 10.49 10.18
CA GLY A 57 12.70 11.10 11.14
C GLY A 57 12.92 12.59 10.91
N PRO A 58 13.67 13.27 11.79
CA PRO A 58 13.73 14.73 11.78
C PRO A 58 14.34 15.34 10.53
N GLU A 59 15.38 14.71 9.97
CA GLU A 59 16.14 15.28 8.84
C GLU A 59 15.34 15.15 7.53
N LEU A 60 14.91 13.93 7.19
CA LEU A 60 14.12 13.69 5.97
C LEU A 60 12.75 14.37 6.05
N TYR A 61 12.11 14.39 7.23
CA TYR A 61 10.85 15.10 7.40
C TYR A 61 10.98 16.58 7.08
N GLN A 62 12.06 17.22 7.57
CA GLN A 62 12.33 18.64 7.29
C GLN A 62 12.62 18.84 5.79
N GLU A 63 13.34 17.93 5.14
CA GLU A 63 13.63 18.01 3.71
C GLU A 63 12.35 17.90 2.86
N ILE A 64 11.48 16.95 3.16
CA ILE A 64 10.28 16.66 2.38
C ILE A 64 9.17 17.68 2.59
N PHE A 65 8.92 18.06 3.85
CA PHE A 65 7.76 18.89 4.23
C PHE A 65 8.13 20.34 4.52
N ASN A 66 9.41 20.68 4.55
CA ASN A 66 9.93 21.99 4.97
C ASN A 66 9.42 22.41 6.37
N GLU A 67 9.21 21.44 7.24
CA GLU A 67 8.73 21.61 8.60
C GLU A 67 9.67 20.90 9.58
N LYS A 68 9.84 21.45 10.78
CA LYS A 68 10.64 20.84 11.83
C LYS A 68 9.86 19.72 12.51
N SER A 69 10.48 18.55 12.66
CA SER A 69 9.90 17.45 13.44
C SER A 69 9.83 17.78 14.93
N SER A 70 8.76 17.34 15.58
CA SER A 70 8.62 17.35 17.04
C SER A 70 9.28 16.13 17.71
N PHE A 71 9.71 15.14 16.92
CA PHE A 71 10.36 13.91 17.35
C PHE A 71 11.82 13.94 16.99
N SER A 72 12.65 13.22 17.76
CA SER A 72 14.11 13.11 17.58
C SER A 72 14.56 11.66 17.37
N GLU A 73 13.63 10.75 17.22
CA GLU A 73 13.86 9.33 17.03
C GLU A 73 14.49 9.04 15.67
N LYS A 74 15.19 7.92 15.57
CA LYS A 74 15.71 7.42 14.30
C LYS A 74 14.57 7.11 13.33
N PRO A 75 14.73 7.42 12.04
CA PRO A 75 13.69 7.19 11.05
C PRO A 75 13.29 5.72 10.97
N LEU A 76 11.97 5.46 10.93
CA LEU A 76 11.46 4.10 10.74
C LEU A 76 11.72 3.57 9.33
N ILE A 77 11.82 4.46 8.34
CA ILE A 77 12.13 4.08 6.95
C ILE A 77 13.48 3.37 6.82
N ASP A 78 14.44 3.64 7.72
CA ASP A 78 15.74 2.94 7.73
C ASP A 78 15.65 1.48 8.19
N LYS A 79 14.49 1.07 8.71
CA LYS A 79 14.20 -0.32 9.09
C LYS A 79 13.55 -1.13 7.99
N ASP A 80 13.33 -0.52 6.83
CA ASP A 80 12.77 -1.24 5.68
C ASP A 80 13.74 -2.32 5.20
N ASP A 81 13.26 -3.56 5.17
CA ASP A 81 13.98 -4.68 4.59
C ASP A 81 13.57 -4.84 3.12
N ILE A 82 14.55 -4.82 2.22
CA ILE A 82 14.31 -5.06 0.80
C ILE A 82 14.39 -6.57 0.54
N VAL A 83 13.24 -7.16 0.22
CA VAL A 83 13.13 -8.59 -0.09
C VAL A 83 13.63 -8.92 -1.51
N LEU A 84 13.65 -7.93 -2.41
CA LEU A 84 14.13 -8.08 -3.78
C LEU A 84 15.66 -8.19 -3.80
N ASP A 85 16.17 -9.26 -4.40
CA ASP A 85 17.61 -9.41 -4.69
C ASP A 85 17.94 -9.09 -6.16
N GLU A 86 19.22 -8.91 -6.45
CA GLU A 86 19.71 -8.59 -7.80
C GLU A 86 19.36 -9.68 -8.82
N ASN A 87 19.38 -10.96 -8.43
CA ASN A 87 19.07 -12.08 -9.31
C ASN A 87 17.58 -12.06 -9.72
N LEU A 88 16.68 -11.84 -8.75
CA LEU A 88 15.26 -11.71 -9.02
C LEU A 88 14.98 -10.49 -9.90
N MET A 89 15.56 -9.32 -9.57
CA MET A 89 15.38 -8.11 -10.38
C MET A 89 15.91 -8.27 -11.79
N SER A 90 17.06 -8.91 -11.97
CA SER A 90 17.60 -9.20 -13.30
C SER A 90 16.66 -10.10 -14.12
N LYS A 91 16.08 -11.14 -13.51
CA LYS A 91 15.10 -12.01 -14.17
C LYS A 91 13.83 -11.25 -14.55
N LEU A 92 13.32 -10.39 -13.67
CA LEU A 92 12.14 -9.55 -13.93
C LEU A 92 12.42 -8.57 -15.07
N LYS A 93 13.56 -7.87 -15.04
CA LYS A 93 13.99 -6.95 -16.10
C LYS A 93 14.12 -7.65 -17.44
N ASN A 94 14.74 -8.82 -17.47
CA ASN A 94 14.89 -9.62 -18.71
C ASN A 94 13.54 -10.09 -19.26
N ARG A 95 12.57 -10.37 -18.41
CA ARG A 95 11.24 -10.85 -18.80
C ARG A 95 10.30 -9.74 -19.24
N PHE A 96 10.29 -8.63 -18.50
CA PHE A 96 9.28 -7.57 -18.63
C PHE A 96 9.84 -6.24 -19.17
N GLY A 97 11.16 -6.11 -19.27
CA GLY A 97 11.81 -4.87 -19.71
C GLY A 97 11.47 -3.71 -18.78
N LYS A 98 10.99 -2.60 -19.37
CA LYS A 98 10.54 -1.42 -18.64
C LYS A 98 9.07 -1.47 -18.18
N LYS A 99 8.42 -2.62 -18.29
CA LYS A 99 7.01 -2.77 -17.90
C LYS A 99 6.87 -3.28 -16.46
N ILE A 100 7.64 -2.70 -15.56
CA ILE A 100 7.60 -2.95 -14.12
C ILE A 100 7.26 -1.63 -13.46
N SER A 101 6.06 -1.49 -12.94
CA SER A 101 5.59 -0.30 -12.21
C SER A 101 5.10 -0.69 -10.81
N THR A 102 4.89 0.29 -9.96
CA THR A 102 4.36 0.09 -8.62
C THR A 102 3.08 0.87 -8.39
N VAL A 103 2.16 0.31 -7.61
CA VAL A 103 1.03 1.01 -7.00
C VAL A 103 1.14 0.79 -5.50
N THR A 104 1.59 1.78 -4.78
CA THR A 104 1.94 1.67 -3.36
C THR A 104 1.28 2.75 -2.51
N GLY A 105 0.99 2.42 -1.25
CA GLY A 105 0.56 3.38 -0.25
C GLY A 105 1.60 4.45 0.09
N ARG A 106 2.87 4.18 -0.22
CA ARG A 106 4.00 5.10 0.03
C ARG A 106 4.00 6.25 -0.98
N GLY A 107 4.66 7.35 -0.60
CA GLY A 107 5.02 8.43 -1.51
C GLY A 107 6.21 8.07 -2.39
N ASN A 108 6.38 8.83 -3.49
CA ASN A 108 7.49 8.65 -4.42
C ASN A 108 8.85 8.78 -3.71
N PHE A 109 8.97 9.74 -2.79
CA PHE A 109 10.21 9.91 -2.04
C PHE A 109 10.56 8.66 -1.23
N ALA A 110 9.60 8.14 -0.43
CA ALA A 110 9.83 6.95 0.40
C ALA A 110 10.18 5.72 -0.44
N PHE A 111 9.46 5.51 -1.54
CA PHE A 111 9.77 4.42 -2.46
C PHE A 111 11.17 4.56 -3.06
N SER A 112 11.52 5.73 -3.55
CA SER A 112 12.83 6.00 -4.16
C SER A 112 13.97 5.87 -3.15
N TYR A 113 13.75 6.29 -1.91
CA TYR A 113 14.72 6.15 -0.83
C TYR A 113 14.99 4.68 -0.49
N SER A 114 13.93 3.90 -0.27
CA SER A 114 14.06 2.47 0.07
C SER A 114 14.58 1.64 -1.11
N MET A 115 14.16 1.95 -2.35
CA MET A 115 14.47 1.16 -3.56
C MET A 115 15.65 1.69 -4.36
N LYS A 116 16.46 2.58 -3.82
CA LYS A 116 17.55 3.31 -4.52
C LYS A 116 18.40 2.43 -5.44
N ASP A 117 18.76 1.22 -5.00
CA ASP A 117 19.65 0.30 -5.76
C ASP A 117 18.90 -0.42 -6.90
N PHE A 118 17.56 -0.41 -6.89
CA PHE A 118 16.71 -1.07 -7.87
C PHE A 118 15.85 -0.10 -8.67
N LEU A 119 15.90 1.19 -8.36
CA LEU A 119 14.97 2.21 -8.87
C LEU A 119 14.94 2.25 -10.41
N GLU A 120 16.10 2.07 -11.06
CA GLU A 120 16.23 2.06 -12.53
C GLU A 120 15.44 0.95 -13.23
N ASN A 121 15.01 -0.08 -12.48
CA ASN A 121 14.26 -1.21 -13.01
C ASN A 121 12.75 -0.95 -13.06
N PHE A 122 12.30 0.12 -12.42
CA PHE A 122 10.90 0.50 -12.36
C PHE A 122 10.56 1.61 -13.35
N ASP A 123 9.40 1.53 -13.93
CA ASP A 123 8.77 2.63 -14.66
C ASP A 123 8.14 3.59 -13.65
N ILE A 124 8.92 4.56 -13.19
CA ILE A 124 8.50 5.52 -12.18
C ILE A 124 7.44 6.49 -12.72
N GLU A 125 7.52 6.82 -14.01
CA GLU A 125 6.55 7.73 -14.66
C GLU A 125 5.13 7.17 -14.62
N HIS A 126 4.98 5.85 -14.75
CA HIS A 126 3.69 5.17 -14.74
C HIS A 126 3.43 4.40 -13.43
N SER A 127 4.24 4.66 -12.42
CA SER A 127 3.99 4.19 -11.05
C SER A 127 3.04 5.14 -10.32
N VAL A 128 2.25 4.60 -9.39
CA VAL A 128 1.28 5.39 -8.61
C VAL A 128 1.65 5.34 -7.13
N PHE A 129 1.96 6.51 -6.60
CA PHE A 129 2.36 6.73 -5.22
C PHE A 129 1.20 7.39 -4.48
N LEU A 130 0.45 6.58 -3.71
CA LEU A 130 -0.84 6.98 -3.15
C LEU A 130 -0.73 8.04 -2.04
N GLU A 131 0.40 8.12 -1.34
CA GLU A 131 0.64 9.20 -0.37
C GLU A 131 0.66 10.58 -1.03
N ASP A 132 1.10 10.65 -2.28
CA ASP A 132 1.19 11.90 -3.05
C ASP A 132 -0.14 12.26 -3.76
N ARG A 133 -1.17 11.43 -3.58
CA ARG A 133 -2.47 11.53 -4.25
C ARG A 133 -3.62 11.78 -3.27
N SER A 134 -4.80 11.99 -3.80
CA SER A 134 -6.03 12.09 -3.02
C SER A 134 -6.40 10.74 -2.38
N LEU A 135 -6.96 10.77 -1.17
CA LEU A 135 -7.36 9.56 -0.42
C LEU A 135 -8.41 8.70 -1.12
N ASP A 136 -9.21 9.28 -2.00
CA ASP A 136 -10.20 8.54 -2.78
C ASP A 136 -9.58 7.55 -3.77
N LEU A 137 -8.30 7.72 -4.12
CA LEU A 137 -7.53 6.78 -4.93
C LEU A 137 -6.89 5.65 -4.10
N ALA A 138 -7.03 5.68 -2.77
CA ALA A 138 -6.46 4.65 -1.92
C ALA A 138 -7.03 3.26 -2.22
N LYS A 139 -6.18 2.23 -2.07
CA LYS A 139 -6.62 0.83 -2.17
C LYS A 139 -7.79 0.58 -1.22
N PRO A 140 -8.78 -0.15 -1.61
CA PRO A 140 -8.94 -0.97 -2.82
C PRO A 140 -9.62 -0.28 -4.02
N ASN A 141 -9.45 1.05 -4.21
CA ASN A 141 -9.94 1.71 -5.42
C ASN A 141 -9.13 1.21 -6.64
N PRO A 142 -9.76 0.76 -7.74
CA PRO A 142 -9.08 0.23 -8.90
C PRO A 142 -8.42 1.30 -9.78
N ASP A 143 -8.81 2.57 -9.64
CA ASP A 143 -8.42 3.61 -10.58
C ASP A 143 -6.91 3.87 -10.59
N SER A 144 -6.24 3.74 -9.43
CA SER A 144 -4.79 3.81 -9.32
C SER A 144 -4.06 2.70 -10.11
N LEU A 145 -4.58 1.48 -10.07
CA LEU A 145 -4.01 0.37 -10.83
C LEU A 145 -4.32 0.51 -12.33
N ILE A 146 -5.52 0.97 -12.68
CA ILE A 146 -5.92 1.25 -14.07
C ILE A 146 -5.02 2.33 -14.68
N GLU A 147 -4.72 3.40 -13.95
CA GLU A 147 -3.80 4.46 -14.36
C GLU A 147 -2.43 3.87 -14.72
N SER A 148 -1.86 3.07 -13.82
CA SER A 148 -0.55 2.44 -14.02
C SER A 148 -0.55 1.47 -15.22
N ILE A 149 -1.55 0.60 -15.35
CA ILE A 149 -1.71 -0.35 -16.46
C ILE A 149 -1.78 0.39 -17.81
N SER A 150 -2.55 1.46 -17.85
CA SER A 150 -2.70 2.29 -19.05
C SER A 150 -1.38 2.95 -19.44
N GLY A 151 -0.64 3.47 -18.47
CA GLY A 151 0.65 4.11 -18.70
C GLY A 151 1.69 3.15 -19.26
N ILE A 152 1.87 1.96 -18.68
CA ILE A 152 2.80 0.95 -19.20
C ILE A 152 2.28 0.25 -20.47
N ASN A 153 1.09 0.59 -20.92
CA ASN A 153 0.46 0.04 -22.12
C ASN A 153 0.51 -1.50 -22.17
N SER A 154 0.01 -2.15 -21.13
CA SER A 154 -0.05 -3.61 -21.03
C SER A 154 -1.48 -4.12 -21.10
N LYS A 155 -1.68 -5.23 -21.85
CA LYS A 155 -2.99 -5.87 -22.00
C LYS A 155 -3.22 -7.00 -20.99
N CYS A 156 -2.14 -7.62 -20.51
CA CYS A 156 -2.16 -8.71 -19.53
C CYS A 156 -1.18 -8.35 -18.43
N VAL A 157 -1.63 -8.33 -17.20
CA VAL A 157 -0.86 -7.81 -16.05
C VAL A 157 -0.85 -8.83 -14.91
N LEU A 158 0.31 -9.00 -14.30
CA LEU A 158 0.44 -9.66 -13.01
C LEU A 158 0.66 -8.58 -11.94
N TYR A 159 -0.29 -8.44 -11.03
CA TYR A 159 -0.14 -7.62 -9.84
C TYR A 159 0.34 -8.48 -8.68
N VAL A 160 1.43 -8.06 -8.05
CA VAL A 160 2.01 -8.73 -6.88
C VAL A 160 1.77 -7.86 -5.66
N GLY A 161 1.14 -8.41 -4.63
CA GLY A 161 0.79 -7.68 -3.43
C GLY A 161 0.66 -8.61 -2.22
N ASP A 162 0.65 -8.01 -1.03
CA ASP A 162 0.64 -8.73 0.24
C ASP A 162 -0.60 -8.45 1.08
N SER A 163 -1.56 -7.67 0.58
CA SER A 163 -2.76 -7.29 1.32
C SER A 163 -4.06 -7.70 0.64
N MET A 164 -5.13 -7.82 1.43
CA MET A 164 -6.47 -8.02 0.89
C MET A 164 -6.99 -6.82 0.11
N GLU A 165 -6.49 -5.63 0.41
CA GLU A 165 -6.80 -4.41 -0.36
C GLU A 165 -6.25 -4.51 -1.78
N ASP A 166 -5.06 -5.09 -1.96
CA ASP A 166 -4.46 -5.37 -3.27
C ASP A 166 -5.31 -6.35 -4.07
N LEU A 167 -5.71 -7.46 -3.46
CA LEU A 167 -6.58 -8.45 -4.10
C LEU A 167 -7.91 -7.82 -4.51
N LYS A 168 -8.56 -7.07 -3.63
CA LYS A 168 -9.83 -6.39 -3.91
C LYS A 168 -9.70 -5.33 -5.00
N MET A 169 -8.58 -4.62 -5.05
CA MET A 169 -8.28 -3.69 -6.14
C MET A 169 -8.20 -4.42 -7.49
N VAL A 170 -7.50 -5.56 -7.53
CA VAL A 170 -7.40 -6.39 -8.75
C VAL A 170 -8.76 -6.96 -9.16
N GLU A 171 -9.58 -7.45 -8.22
CA GLU A 171 -10.94 -7.92 -8.50
C GLU A 171 -11.78 -6.82 -9.19
N LYS A 172 -11.76 -5.62 -8.64
CA LYS A 172 -12.47 -4.46 -9.23
C LYS A 172 -11.93 -4.07 -10.62
N CYS A 173 -10.63 -4.27 -10.90
CA CYS A 173 -10.08 -4.09 -12.24
C CYS A 173 -10.63 -5.13 -13.22
N ARG A 174 -10.75 -6.40 -12.79
CA ARG A 174 -11.35 -7.47 -13.59
C ARG A 174 -12.83 -7.19 -13.89
N ASP A 175 -13.58 -6.70 -12.90
CA ASP A 175 -14.99 -6.30 -13.08
C ASP A 175 -15.16 -5.19 -14.12
N LYS A 176 -14.13 -4.35 -14.31
CA LYS A 176 -14.05 -3.35 -15.37
C LYS A 176 -13.50 -3.89 -16.70
N GLY A 177 -13.27 -5.19 -16.81
CA GLY A 177 -12.87 -5.87 -18.05
C GLY A 177 -11.34 -5.90 -18.31
N LEU A 178 -10.50 -5.59 -17.33
CA LEU A 178 -9.05 -5.68 -17.48
C LEU A 178 -8.56 -7.11 -17.21
N ASP A 179 -7.56 -7.55 -17.98
CA ASP A 179 -6.89 -8.85 -17.78
C ASP A 179 -5.75 -8.69 -16.75
N VAL A 180 -6.11 -8.81 -15.49
CA VAL A 180 -5.18 -8.67 -14.36
C VAL A 180 -5.22 -9.94 -13.50
N SER A 181 -4.06 -10.56 -13.32
CA SER A 181 -3.86 -11.66 -12.37
C SER A 181 -3.28 -11.14 -11.06
N PHE A 182 -3.67 -11.75 -9.93
CA PHE A 182 -3.13 -11.41 -8.61
C PHE A 182 -2.20 -12.50 -8.10
N CYS A 183 -1.01 -12.09 -7.67
CA CYS A 183 -0.08 -12.94 -6.92
C CYS A 183 0.02 -12.43 -5.49
N GLY A 184 -0.53 -13.19 -4.55
CA GLY A 184 -0.45 -12.87 -3.12
C GLY A 184 0.87 -13.34 -2.52
N ILE A 185 1.56 -12.44 -1.80
CA ILE A 185 2.77 -12.76 -1.02
C ILE A 185 2.37 -12.88 0.44
N TYR A 186 2.67 -14.02 1.07
CA TYR A 186 2.28 -14.28 2.45
C TYR A 186 3.46 -14.40 3.43
N GLY A 187 4.70 -14.61 2.92
CA GLY A 187 5.85 -14.92 3.77
C GLY A 187 6.31 -13.80 4.70
N SER A 188 5.92 -12.55 4.42
CA SER A 188 6.21 -11.39 5.29
C SER A 188 5.17 -11.15 6.39
N SER A 189 4.12 -11.97 6.48
CA SER A 189 3.08 -11.84 7.51
C SER A 189 3.53 -12.44 8.84
N ASP A 190 3.05 -11.88 9.94
CA ASP A 190 3.20 -12.47 11.29
C ASP A 190 2.43 -13.81 11.40
N GLU A 191 1.37 -13.99 10.58
CA GLU A 191 0.55 -15.19 10.52
C GLU A 191 0.47 -15.73 9.07
N PRO A 192 1.58 -16.30 8.54
CA PRO A 192 1.69 -16.65 7.12
C PRO A 192 0.67 -17.72 6.68
N GLU A 193 0.37 -18.70 7.52
CA GLU A 193 -0.63 -19.74 7.21
C GLU A 193 -2.04 -19.16 7.08
N LEU A 194 -2.42 -18.24 7.96
CA LEU A 194 -3.73 -17.57 7.89
C LEU A 194 -3.81 -16.70 6.63
N LYS A 195 -2.76 -15.95 6.31
CA LYS A 195 -2.70 -15.13 5.10
C LYS A 195 -2.74 -15.98 3.83
N TYR A 196 -2.03 -17.10 3.79
CA TYR A 196 -2.09 -18.06 2.69
C TYR A 196 -3.53 -18.57 2.45
N GLU A 197 -4.20 -19.04 3.50
CA GLU A 197 -5.58 -19.52 3.40
C GLU A 197 -6.56 -18.41 3.00
N LEU A 198 -6.34 -17.18 3.49
CA LEU A 198 -7.14 -16.03 3.14
C LEU A 198 -7.05 -15.70 1.64
N PHE A 199 -5.85 -15.68 1.06
CA PHE A 199 -5.66 -15.45 -0.37
C PHE A 199 -6.27 -16.59 -1.20
N ARG A 200 -6.08 -17.84 -0.80
CA ARG A 200 -6.68 -18.99 -1.49
C ARG A 200 -8.20 -18.94 -1.47
N LYS A 201 -8.79 -18.68 -0.33
CA LYS A 201 -10.25 -18.58 -0.15
C LYS A 201 -10.86 -17.46 -1.00
N ASN A 202 -10.12 -16.40 -1.24
CA ASN A 202 -10.55 -15.26 -2.05
C ASN A 202 -10.04 -15.33 -3.50
N ASN A 203 -9.73 -16.51 -4.03
CA ASN A 203 -9.40 -16.75 -5.44
C ASN A 203 -8.20 -15.94 -5.97
N ALA A 204 -7.16 -15.76 -5.17
CA ALA A 204 -5.88 -15.26 -5.70
C ALA A 204 -5.38 -16.20 -6.81
N SER A 205 -4.89 -15.64 -7.92
CA SER A 205 -4.44 -16.44 -9.07
C SER A 205 -3.19 -17.26 -8.76
N LEU A 206 -2.35 -16.74 -7.88
CA LEU A 206 -1.12 -17.37 -7.40
C LEU A 206 -0.89 -16.92 -5.95
N VAL A 207 -0.29 -17.77 -5.13
CA VAL A 207 0.10 -17.44 -3.75
C VAL A 207 1.51 -17.96 -3.52
N LEU A 208 2.41 -17.09 -3.10
CA LEU A 208 3.83 -17.38 -2.88
C LEU A 208 4.27 -16.97 -1.47
N PRO A 209 5.28 -17.65 -0.89
CA PRO A 209 5.89 -17.28 0.39
C PRO A 209 6.59 -15.95 0.34
#